data_4bb94666f2a7aae72e57d530a05a62ca
#
_entry.id   4bb94666f2a7aae72e57d530a05a62ca
#
_cell.length_a   1.000
_cell.length_b   1.000
_cell.length_c   1.000
_cell.angle_alpha   90.00
_cell.angle_beta   90.00
_cell.angle_gamma   90.00
#
_symmetry.space_group_name_H-M   'P 1'
#
loop_
_entity.id
_entity.type
_entity.pdbx_description
1 polymer ?
#
loop_
_entity_poly.entity_id
_entity_poly.type
_entity_poly.pdbx_seq_one_letter_code
_entity_poly.pdbx_strand_id
1 'polypeptide(L)'
;MLRPVFIEAALNGPWSQRRQPLMPVTTDALIAEGIDCARAGASVIHIHVYDPDTGQQFENFDAYRAVIEGIREYEDVIVYPTLPLSGFGKTDQTFTAEARFKTVEKLAKAGLMEWSVIDPGTTQITELDPTNSEQVQFLYINSEAEIRYGLELASRYNFVPSFAIYEPGFLRLGAMLFKNAKGCPRPIYRFMFSDKLSFGFPAEEIYLLAYIDLLKQINPEAVWMIAGLQVNLSRIISTCLEEGGHIRTGLEDSYFYSETGNLDLVRQTAKLVLKENYEIGT
;
A
#
# COMPACT_ATOMS: atom_id res chain seq x y z
N MET A 1 -21.51 1.37 19.49
CA MET A 1 -20.11 1.80 19.41
C MET A 1 -19.83 2.11 17.95
N LEU A 2 -19.19 3.22 17.67
CA LEU A 2 -18.71 3.54 16.33
C LEU A 2 -17.62 2.54 15.94
N ARG A 3 -17.57 2.14 14.70
CA ARG A 3 -16.58 1.18 14.21
C ARG A 3 -15.20 1.86 14.20
N PRO A 4 -14.13 1.21 14.70
CA PRO A 4 -12.80 1.77 14.62
C PRO A 4 -12.30 1.87 13.17
N VAL A 5 -11.60 2.94 12.85
CA VAL A 5 -11.02 3.22 11.54
C VAL A 5 -9.51 3.01 11.62
N PHE A 6 -8.99 2.09 10.83
CA PHE A 6 -7.54 1.89 10.72
C PHE A 6 -6.93 2.94 9.79
N ILE A 7 -5.77 3.46 10.18
CA ILE A 7 -4.96 4.34 9.35
C ILE A 7 -3.68 3.59 8.97
N GLU A 8 -3.42 3.45 7.69
CA GLU A 8 -2.16 2.95 7.16
C GLU A 8 -1.27 4.14 6.80
N ALA A 9 -0.04 4.15 7.31
CA ALA A 9 1.01 5.09 6.91
C ALA A 9 1.94 4.44 5.89
N ALA A 10 1.95 4.94 4.66
CA ALA A 10 2.85 4.51 3.59
C ALA A 10 4.03 5.47 3.51
N LEU A 11 5.16 5.09 4.14
CA LEU A 11 6.20 6.03 4.52
C LEU A 11 6.99 6.63 3.34
N ASN A 12 7.23 5.87 2.26
CA ASN A 12 8.17 6.34 1.24
C ASN A 12 7.86 5.93 -0.21
N GLY A 13 7.42 4.71 -0.51
CA GLY A 13 7.10 4.26 -1.87
C GLY A 13 8.33 4.07 -2.80
N PRO A 14 8.11 3.78 -4.09
CA PRO A 14 9.18 3.53 -5.06
C PRO A 14 9.82 4.81 -5.63
N TRP A 15 9.61 5.94 -4.98
CA TRP A 15 10.06 7.25 -5.46
C TRP A 15 11.54 7.50 -5.11
N SER A 16 12.13 8.52 -5.69
CA SER A 16 13.44 9.01 -5.27
C SER A 16 13.28 10.22 -4.32
N GLN A 17 14.26 10.44 -3.43
CA GLN A 17 14.29 11.66 -2.61
C GLN A 17 14.33 12.96 -3.45
N ARG A 18 14.73 12.89 -4.72
CA ARG A 18 14.63 14.02 -5.64
C ARG A 18 13.17 14.43 -5.89
N ARG A 19 12.24 13.45 -5.95
CA ARG A 19 10.79 13.70 -6.15
C ARG A 19 10.04 13.85 -4.84
N GLN A 20 10.49 13.16 -3.81
CA GLN A 20 9.87 13.17 -2.48
C GLN A 20 10.94 13.44 -1.41
N PRO A 21 11.37 14.72 -1.25
CA PRO A 21 12.54 15.06 -0.43
C PRO A 21 12.44 14.64 1.03
N LEU A 22 11.23 14.56 1.57
CA LEU A 22 10.99 14.24 2.99
C LEU A 22 10.88 12.72 3.24
N MET A 23 10.94 11.87 2.21
CA MET A 23 10.76 10.43 2.42
C MET A 23 11.95 9.81 3.17
N PRO A 24 11.70 8.96 4.19
CA PRO A 24 12.75 8.23 4.89
C PRO A 24 13.33 7.14 3.97
N VAL A 25 14.68 7.03 3.94
CA VAL A 25 15.38 6.04 3.11
C VAL A 25 16.36 5.17 3.90
N THR A 26 16.80 5.61 5.08
CA THR A 26 17.67 4.80 5.95
C THR A 26 16.84 3.94 6.90
N THR A 27 17.40 2.82 7.33
CA THR A 27 16.77 1.94 8.33
C THR A 27 16.36 2.71 9.58
N ASP A 28 17.27 3.52 10.13
CA ASP A 28 16.99 4.29 11.35
C ASP A 28 15.90 5.35 11.15
N ALA A 29 15.86 6.01 9.99
CA ALA A 29 14.81 6.97 9.68
C ALA A 29 13.45 6.30 9.51
N LEU A 30 13.40 5.12 8.86
CA LEU A 30 12.18 4.33 8.72
C LEU A 30 11.64 3.85 10.07
N ILE A 31 12.52 3.41 10.97
CA ILE A 31 12.13 3.00 12.32
C ILE A 31 11.57 4.20 13.11
N ALA A 32 12.31 5.30 13.16
CA ALA A 32 11.91 6.49 13.91
C ALA A 32 10.57 7.05 13.40
N GLU A 33 10.42 7.19 12.09
CA GLU A 33 9.20 7.75 11.48
C GLU A 33 8.01 6.78 11.58
N GLY A 34 8.26 5.46 11.47
CA GLY A 34 7.24 4.44 11.69
C GLY A 34 6.67 4.48 13.11
N ILE A 35 7.54 4.61 14.12
CA ILE A 35 7.16 4.77 15.54
C ILE A 35 6.33 6.05 15.73
N ASP A 36 6.80 7.18 15.18
CA ASP A 36 6.11 8.46 15.30
C ASP A 36 4.72 8.43 14.64
N CYS A 37 4.61 7.80 13.46
CA CYS A 37 3.32 7.61 12.77
C CYS A 37 2.39 6.70 13.58
N ALA A 38 2.89 5.61 14.16
CA ALA A 38 2.11 4.72 15.03
C ALA A 38 1.53 5.48 16.24
N ARG A 39 2.36 6.26 16.94
CA ARG A 39 1.94 7.13 18.06
C ARG A 39 0.95 8.21 17.65
N ALA A 40 0.96 8.62 16.39
CA ALA A 40 0.01 9.58 15.84
C ALA A 40 -1.33 8.95 15.41
N GLY A 41 -1.47 7.61 15.48
CA GLY A 41 -2.70 6.88 15.21
C GLY A 41 -2.66 5.96 13.98
N ALA A 42 -1.51 5.72 13.38
CA ALA A 42 -1.39 4.69 12.36
C ALA A 42 -1.31 3.31 13.02
N SER A 43 -2.17 2.38 12.62
CA SER A 43 -2.16 0.97 13.05
C SER A 43 -1.46 0.04 12.05
N VAL A 44 -1.14 0.55 10.86
CA VAL A 44 -0.44 -0.17 9.81
C VAL A 44 0.64 0.73 9.21
N ILE A 45 1.84 0.19 9.04
CA ILE A 45 2.99 0.87 8.44
C ILE A 45 3.44 0.11 7.20
N HIS A 46 3.44 0.77 6.04
CA HIS A 46 3.97 0.24 4.79
C HIS A 46 5.32 0.85 4.46
N ILE A 47 6.28 0.00 4.08
CA ILE A 47 7.67 0.39 3.91
C ILE A 47 8.31 -0.14 2.62
N HIS A 48 9.22 0.66 2.07
CA HIS A 48 10.20 0.28 1.08
C HIS A 48 11.60 0.47 1.67
N VAL A 49 12.51 -0.49 1.51
CA VAL A 49 13.90 -0.32 1.93
C VAL A 49 14.78 0.10 0.76
N TYR A 50 15.80 0.91 1.07
CA TYR A 50 16.69 1.51 0.10
C TYR A 50 18.14 1.14 0.40
N ASP A 51 18.88 0.87 -0.65
CA ASP A 51 20.32 0.68 -0.58
C ASP A 51 20.99 2.04 -0.24
N PRO A 52 21.71 2.14 0.87
CA PRO A 52 22.30 3.40 1.30
C PRO A 52 23.40 3.93 0.37
N ASP A 53 24.06 3.04 -0.39
CA ASP A 53 25.13 3.40 -1.30
C ASP A 53 24.62 3.92 -2.63
N THR A 54 23.52 3.37 -3.13
CA THR A 54 22.95 3.73 -4.44
C THR A 54 21.71 4.62 -4.35
N GLY A 55 21.08 4.69 -3.20
CA GLY A 55 19.80 5.41 -3.01
C GLY A 55 18.64 4.81 -3.81
N GLN A 56 18.75 3.55 -4.24
CA GLN A 56 17.71 2.83 -4.97
C GLN A 56 16.99 1.84 -4.06
N GLN A 57 15.70 1.65 -4.30
CA GLN A 57 14.97 0.56 -3.65
C GLN A 57 15.64 -0.78 -3.99
N PHE A 58 15.78 -1.64 -2.99
CA PHE A 58 16.36 -2.96 -3.16
C PHE A 58 15.67 -4.01 -2.29
N GLU A 59 15.80 -5.28 -2.70
CA GLU A 59 15.21 -6.40 -1.98
C GLU A 59 16.24 -6.99 -1.01
N ASN A 60 16.12 -6.61 0.26
CA ASN A 60 17.04 -7.06 1.30
C ASN A 60 16.27 -7.53 2.56
N PHE A 61 16.38 -8.82 2.85
CA PHE A 61 15.72 -9.44 4.01
C PHE A 61 16.15 -8.81 5.33
N ASP A 62 17.46 -8.58 5.54
CA ASP A 62 17.97 -8.08 6.82
C ASP A 62 17.56 -6.63 7.06
N ALA A 63 17.50 -5.80 6.01
CA ALA A 63 17.03 -4.43 6.10
C ALA A 63 15.53 -4.37 6.44
N TYR A 64 14.67 -5.14 5.75
CA TYR A 64 13.25 -5.23 6.10
C TYR A 64 13.05 -5.76 7.52
N ARG A 65 13.75 -6.83 7.89
CA ARG A 65 13.70 -7.38 9.23
C ARG A 65 14.04 -6.35 10.29
N ALA A 66 15.13 -5.61 10.11
CA ALA A 66 15.57 -4.58 11.05
C ALA A 66 14.51 -3.49 11.24
N VAL A 67 13.87 -3.02 10.15
CA VAL A 67 12.80 -2.00 10.25
C VAL A 67 11.57 -2.58 10.96
N ILE A 68 11.11 -3.78 10.58
CA ILE A 68 9.93 -4.42 11.19
C ILE A 68 10.14 -4.65 12.68
N GLU A 69 11.27 -5.29 13.07
CA GLU A 69 11.60 -5.56 14.46
C GLU A 69 11.79 -4.25 15.24
N GLY A 70 12.49 -3.25 14.67
CA GLY A 70 12.75 -1.97 15.31
C GLY A 70 11.48 -1.15 15.58
N ILE A 71 10.48 -1.16 14.71
CA ILE A 71 9.20 -0.49 14.98
C ILE A 71 8.42 -1.27 16.04
N ARG A 72 8.34 -2.61 15.90
CA ARG A 72 7.56 -3.47 16.81
C ARG A 72 8.14 -3.63 18.21
N GLU A 73 9.38 -3.26 18.41
CA GLU A 73 9.97 -3.18 19.76
C GLU A 73 9.25 -2.12 20.62
N TYR A 74 8.69 -1.08 19.99
CA TYR A 74 8.08 0.07 20.68
C TYR A 74 6.57 0.17 20.51
N GLU A 75 6.03 -0.31 19.37
CA GLU A 75 4.61 -0.12 19.02
C GLU A 75 4.00 -1.41 18.48
N ASP A 76 2.80 -1.74 18.95
CA ASP A 76 2.04 -2.92 18.49
C ASP A 76 1.24 -2.55 17.22
N VAL A 77 1.92 -2.57 16.09
CA VAL A 77 1.37 -2.20 14.78
C VAL A 77 1.77 -3.21 13.71
N ILE A 78 0.95 -3.34 12.68
CA ILE A 78 1.29 -4.11 11.50
C ILE A 78 2.35 -3.35 10.70
N VAL A 79 3.49 -4.00 10.43
CA VAL A 79 4.53 -3.45 9.54
C VAL A 79 4.75 -4.44 8.41
N TYR A 80 4.60 -3.97 7.16
CA TYR A 80 4.74 -4.85 6.01
C TYR A 80 5.50 -4.21 4.84
N PRO A 81 6.32 -5.03 4.12
CA PRO A 81 7.13 -4.60 3.00
C PRO A 81 6.32 -4.44 1.72
N THR A 82 6.89 -3.71 0.76
CA THR A 82 6.47 -3.77 -0.65
C THR A 82 6.93 -5.06 -1.34
N LEU A 83 6.49 -5.24 -2.59
CA LEU A 83 7.06 -6.20 -3.54
C LEU A 83 7.99 -5.50 -4.52
N PRO A 84 9.02 -6.20 -5.06
CA PRO A 84 9.80 -5.68 -6.17
C PRO A 84 8.90 -5.28 -7.33
N LEU A 85 9.11 -4.06 -7.85
CA LEU A 85 8.40 -3.62 -9.03
C LEU A 85 8.90 -4.37 -10.26
N SER A 86 8.01 -5.10 -10.91
CA SER A 86 8.22 -5.64 -12.24
C SER A 86 8.02 -4.52 -13.25
N GLY A 87 9.00 -4.24 -14.10
CA GLY A 87 8.90 -3.25 -15.16
C GLY A 87 9.39 -1.83 -14.83
N PHE A 88 9.80 -1.52 -13.59
CA PHE A 88 10.30 -0.20 -13.24
C PHE A 88 11.80 -0.04 -13.57
N GLY A 89 12.14 0.87 -14.47
CA GLY A 89 13.52 1.32 -14.74
C GLY A 89 14.43 0.36 -15.52
N LYS A 90 14.07 -0.95 -15.61
CA LYS A 90 14.74 -1.93 -16.47
C LYS A 90 13.66 -2.86 -17.03
N THR A 91 13.21 -2.55 -18.22
CA THR A 91 12.03 -3.10 -18.88
C THR A 91 12.06 -4.62 -19.15
N ASP A 92 13.17 -5.31 -18.91
CA ASP A 92 13.38 -6.69 -19.33
C ASP A 92 13.52 -7.70 -18.17
N GLN A 93 13.35 -7.30 -16.90
CA GLN A 93 13.36 -8.26 -15.80
C GLN A 93 11.96 -8.83 -15.56
N THR A 94 11.67 -9.92 -16.25
CA THR A 94 10.62 -10.84 -15.83
C THR A 94 11.15 -11.67 -14.68
N PHE A 95 10.60 -11.48 -13.50
CA PHE A 95 10.87 -12.36 -12.36
C PHE A 95 10.05 -13.65 -12.52
N THR A 96 10.60 -14.78 -12.06
CA THR A 96 9.72 -15.89 -11.68
C THR A 96 8.94 -15.48 -10.42
N ALA A 97 7.76 -16.07 -10.20
CA ALA A 97 6.97 -15.79 -9.00
C ALA A 97 7.79 -16.00 -7.71
N GLU A 98 8.56 -17.09 -7.65
CA GLU A 98 9.43 -17.41 -6.51
C GLU A 98 10.52 -16.34 -6.30
N ALA A 99 11.13 -15.85 -7.37
CA ALA A 99 12.17 -14.82 -7.27
C ALA A 99 11.59 -13.50 -6.75
N ARG A 100 10.40 -13.12 -7.23
CA ARG A 100 9.71 -11.89 -6.82
C ARG A 100 9.28 -11.92 -5.35
N PHE A 101 8.77 -13.04 -4.88
CA PHE A 101 8.31 -13.20 -3.50
C PHE A 101 9.40 -13.72 -2.52
N LYS A 102 10.65 -13.84 -2.95
CA LYS A 102 11.72 -14.41 -2.15
C LYS A 102 11.92 -13.75 -0.80
N THR A 103 11.88 -12.42 -0.75
CA THR A 103 12.03 -11.66 0.51
C THR A 103 10.80 -11.82 1.40
N VAL A 104 9.60 -11.72 0.83
CA VAL A 104 8.33 -11.98 1.54
C VAL A 104 8.32 -13.38 2.15
N GLU A 105 8.69 -14.41 1.40
CA GLU A 105 8.75 -15.79 1.92
C GLU A 105 9.75 -15.95 3.06
N LYS A 106 10.92 -15.30 2.99
CA LYS A 106 11.91 -15.32 4.08
C LYS A 106 11.37 -14.63 5.35
N LEU A 107 10.72 -13.47 5.20
CA LEU A 107 10.10 -12.76 6.32
C LEU A 107 8.96 -13.57 6.92
N ALA A 108 8.13 -14.21 6.10
CA ALA A 108 7.06 -15.09 6.55
C ALA A 108 7.59 -16.30 7.32
N LYS A 109 8.67 -16.95 6.85
CA LYS A 109 9.36 -18.02 7.57
C LYS A 109 9.92 -17.57 8.92
N ALA A 110 10.31 -16.31 9.03
CA ALA A 110 10.79 -15.72 10.29
C ALA A 110 9.64 -15.26 11.22
N GLY A 111 8.38 -15.43 10.82
CA GLY A 111 7.22 -15.01 11.63
C GLY A 111 6.99 -13.48 11.64
N LEU A 112 7.52 -12.75 10.66
CA LEU A 112 7.50 -11.30 10.61
C LEU A 112 6.39 -10.72 9.72
N MET A 113 5.64 -11.57 9.00
CA MET A 113 4.61 -11.14 8.05
C MET A 113 3.21 -11.30 8.62
N GLU A 114 2.48 -10.19 8.71
CA GLU A 114 1.05 -10.17 8.98
C GLU A 114 0.25 -9.81 7.73
N TRP A 115 0.77 -8.89 6.92
CA TRP A 115 0.24 -8.49 5.62
C TRP A 115 1.30 -8.59 4.54
N SER A 116 0.88 -8.79 3.29
CA SER A 116 1.77 -8.69 2.12
C SER A 116 1.05 -8.11 0.92
N VAL A 117 1.76 -7.29 0.16
CA VAL A 117 1.28 -6.83 -1.15
C VAL A 117 1.08 -8.02 -2.07
N ILE A 118 -0.13 -8.14 -2.65
CA ILE A 118 -0.46 -9.06 -3.74
C ILE A 118 -1.39 -8.32 -4.68
N ASP A 119 -0.83 -7.56 -5.64
CA ASP A 119 -1.65 -6.72 -6.51
C ASP A 119 -2.22 -7.53 -7.66
N PRO A 120 -3.56 -7.64 -7.76
CA PRO A 120 -4.21 -8.65 -8.60
C PRO A 120 -4.44 -8.18 -10.04
N GLY A 121 -3.41 -7.67 -10.72
CA GLY A 121 -3.52 -7.28 -12.13
C GLY A 121 -2.32 -6.49 -12.65
N THR A 122 -2.34 -6.22 -13.94
CA THR A 122 -1.31 -5.48 -14.69
C THR A 122 -1.92 -4.20 -15.25
N THR A 123 -1.25 -3.06 -15.08
CA THR A 123 -1.68 -1.78 -15.62
C THR A 123 -0.50 -0.93 -16.05
N GLN A 124 -0.75 0.02 -16.96
CA GLN A 124 0.22 1.03 -17.32
C GLN A 124 0.05 2.24 -16.38
N ILE A 125 1.17 2.68 -15.81
CA ILE A 125 1.21 3.88 -14.98
C ILE A 125 2.00 4.96 -15.74
N THR A 126 1.32 6.03 -16.08
CA THR A 126 1.90 7.17 -16.82
C THR A 126 1.44 8.47 -16.18
N GLU A 127 2.37 9.38 -15.93
CA GLU A 127 2.04 10.73 -15.44
C GLU A 127 1.29 11.51 -16.52
N LEU A 128 0.18 12.16 -16.15
CA LEU A 128 -0.73 12.82 -17.09
C LEU A 128 -0.27 14.23 -17.53
N ASP A 129 0.92 14.66 -17.09
CA ASP A 129 1.54 15.91 -17.56
C ASP A 129 2.51 15.62 -18.73
N PRO A 130 2.11 15.86 -20.00
CA PRO A 130 2.95 15.58 -21.15
C PRO A 130 4.13 16.57 -21.28
N THR A 131 4.16 17.63 -20.48
CA THR A 131 5.25 18.63 -20.50
C THR A 131 6.39 18.28 -19.57
N ASN A 132 6.19 17.32 -18.65
CA ASN A 132 7.22 16.86 -17.73
C ASN A 132 8.22 15.94 -18.45
N SER A 133 9.45 16.44 -18.69
CA SER A 133 10.51 15.66 -19.35
C SER A 133 11.02 14.47 -18.51
N GLU A 134 10.70 14.44 -17.22
CA GLU A 134 11.03 13.36 -16.28
C GLU A 134 9.79 12.57 -15.88
N GLN A 135 8.83 12.47 -16.76
CA GLN A 135 7.54 11.84 -16.57
C GLN A 135 7.69 10.41 -15.99
N VAL A 136 6.88 10.10 -14.99
CA VAL A 136 6.74 8.71 -14.52
C VAL A 136 6.04 7.92 -15.62
N GLN A 137 6.68 6.88 -16.11
CA GLN A 137 6.09 5.97 -17.09
C GLN A 137 6.64 4.56 -16.91
N PHE A 138 5.77 3.61 -16.63
CA PHE A 138 6.14 2.19 -16.59
C PHE A 138 4.92 1.28 -16.72
N LEU A 139 5.15 0.04 -17.12
CA LEU A 139 4.16 -1.01 -17.10
C LEU A 139 4.29 -1.77 -15.78
N TYR A 140 3.28 -1.67 -14.91
CA TYR A 140 3.24 -2.40 -13.64
C TYR A 140 2.69 -3.80 -13.91
N ILE A 141 3.57 -4.80 -13.90
CA ILE A 141 3.25 -6.17 -14.30
C ILE A 141 3.04 -7.05 -13.06
N ASN A 142 1.88 -7.67 -12.98
CA ASN A 142 1.56 -8.74 -12.04
C ASN A 142 0.84 -9.84 -12.81
N SER A 143 1.58 -10.88 -13.15
CA SER A 143 1.02 -12.04 -13.86
C SER A 143 0.11 -12.86 -12.95
N GLU A 144 -0.85 -13.57 -13.54
CA GLU A 144 -1.72 -14.47 -12.77
C GLU A 144 -0.93 -15.53 -11.99
N ALA A 145 0.20 -16.00 -12.53
CA ALA A 145 1.08 -16.95 -11.85
C ALA A 145 1.69 -16.35 -10.57
N GLU A 146 2.15 -15.10 -10.61
CA GLU A 146 2.68 -14.39 -9.45
C GLU A 146 1.60 -14.15 -8.39
N ILE A 147 0.39 -13.73 -8.80
CA ILE A 147 -0.75 -13.53 -7.89
C ILE A 147 -1.12 -14.85 -7.19
N ARG A 148 -1.22 -15.95 -7.92
CA ARG A 148 -1.50 -17.28 -7.36
C ARG A 148 -0.43 -17.73 -6.37
N TYR A 149 0.84 -17.51 -6.70
CA TYR A 149 1.96 -17.83 -5.82
C TYR A 149 1.91 -17.01 -4.52
N GLY A 150 1.64 -15.71 -4.60
CA GLY A 150 1.45 -14.85 -3.44
C GLY A 150 0.30 -15.33 -2.53
N LEU A 151 -0.84 -15.71 -3.11
CA LEU A 151 -1.98 -16.29 -2.37
C LEU A 151 -1.65 -17.66 -1.75
N GLU A 152 -0.83 -18.49 -2.42
CA GLU A 152 -0.32 -19.75 -1.86
C GLU A 152 0.58 -19.50 -0.64
N LEU A 153 1.49 -18.52 -0.72
CA LEU A 153 2.30 -18.11 0.43
C LEU A 153 1.45 -17.58 1.57
N ALA A 154 0.44 -16.74 1.28
CA ALA A 154 -0.51 -16.24 2.27
C ALA A 154 -1.27 -17.38 2.97
N SER A 155 -1.69 -18.38 2.22
CA SER A 155 -2.31 -19.60 2.78
C SER A 155 -1.33 -20.40 3.65
N ARG A 156 -0.08 -20.55 3.21
CA ARG A 156 0.95 -21.36 3.89
C ARG A 156 1.43 -20.73 5.19
N TYR A 157 1.60 -19.41 5.21
CA TYR A 157 2.19 -18.68 6.33
C TYR A 157 1.18 -17.82 7.10
N ASN A 158 -0.10 -17.86 6.73
CA ASN A 158 -1.21 -17.20 7.42
C ASN A 158 -1.07 -15.67 7.53
N PHE A 159 -0.57 -15.00 6.48
CA PHE A 159 -0.60 -13.55 6.40
C PHE A 159 -1.74 -13.05 5.50
N VAL A 160 -2.23 -11.84 5.73
CA VAL A 160 -3.34 -11.23 4.98
C VAL A 160 -2.85 -10.67 3.64
N PRO A 161 -3.46 -11.07 2.51
CA PRO A 161 -3.20 -10.43 1.22
C PRO A 161 -3.70 -8.98 1.22
N SER A 162 -2.84 -8.03 0.85
CA SER A 162 -3.19 -6.63 0.66
C SER A 162 -3.25 -6.35 -0.84
N PHE A 163 -4.48 -6.26 -1.38
CA PHE A 163 -4.74 -6.05 -2.80
C PHE A 163 -4.81 -4.56 -3.13
N ALA A 164 -3.84 -4.00 -3.85
CA ALA A 164 -3.99 -2.68 -4.44
C ALA A 164 -4.82 -2.77 -5.73
N ILE A 165 -5.96 -2.11 -5.72
CA ILE A 165 -6.94 -2.11 -6.80
C ILE A 165 -6.73 -0.86 -7.65
N TYR A 166 -5.79 -0.94 -8.59
CA TYR A 166 -5.50 0.14 -9.53
C TYR A 166 -6.59 0.30 -10.59
N GLU A 167 -7.24 -0.80 -10.97
CA GLU A 167 -8.31 -0.82 -11.96
C GLU A 167 -9.50 -1.66 -11.46
N PRO A 168 -10.74 -1.37 -11.86
CA PRO A 168 -11.89 -2.20 -11.47
C PRO A 168 -11.75 -3.68 -11.83
N GLY A 169 -10.99 -3.98 -12.89
CA GLY A 169 -10.65 -5.35 -13.29
C GLY A 169 -9.83 -6.11 -12.26
N PHE A 170 -8.97 -5.42 -11.51
CA PHE A 170 -8.15 -6.01 -10.44
C PHE A 170 -9.04 -6.59 -9.33
N LEU A 171 -10.08 -5.84 -8.95
CA LEU A 171 -11.03 -6.29 -7.92
C LEU A 171 -11.69 -7.62 -8.32
N ARG A 172 -12.13 -7.74 -9.57
CA ARG A 172 -12.78 -8.93 -10.10
C ARG A 172 -11.81 -10.11 -10.21
N LEU A 173 -10.61 -9.88 -10.72
CA LEU A 173 -9.56 -10.90 -10.86
C LEU A 173 -9.09 -11.39 -9.49
N GLY A 174 -8.75 -10.47 -8.58
CA GLY A 174 -8.31 -10.79 -7.23
C GLY A 174 -9.34 -11.62 -6.46
N ALA A 175 -10.61 -11.23 -6.52
CA ALA A 175 -11.69 -11.98 -5.88
C ALA A 175 -11.87 -13.38 -6.47
N MET A 176 -11.76 -13.51 -7.78
CA MET A 176 -11.84 -14.83 -8.47
C MET A 176 -10.68 -15.73 -8.07
N LEU A 177 -9.46 -15.19 -8.03
CA LEU A 177 -8.27 -15.97 -7.65
C LEU A 177 -8.31 -16.35 -6.17
N PHE A 178 -8.68 -15.41 -5.28
CA PHE A 178 -8.84 -15.67 -3.85
C PHE A 178 -9.86 -16.76 -3.54
N LYS A 179 -11.00 -16.79 -4.24
CA LYS A 179 -12.03 -17.83 -4.07
C LYS A 179 -11.48 -19.26 -4.24
N ASN A 180 -10.42 -19.41 -5.02
CA ASN A 180 -9.75 -20.68 -5.26
C ASN A 180 -8.53 -20.92 -4.33
N ALA A 181 -8.14 -19.94 -3.53
CA ALA A 181 -6.99 -20.04 -2.61
C ALA A 181 -7.44 -20.59 -1.23
N LYS A 182 -7.48 -21.92 -1.12
CA LYS A 182 -7.95 -22.60 0.09
C LYS A 182 -7.04 -22.26 1.30
N GLY A 183 -7.65 -21.88 2.42
CA GLY A 183 -6.94 -21.57 3.67
C GLY A 183 -6.26 -20.20 3.67
N CYS A 184 -6.35 -19.44 2.59
CA CYS A 184 -5.82 -18.08 2.54
C CYS A 184 -6.67 -17.14 3.41
N PRO A 185 -6.06 -16.30 4.28
CA PRO A 185 -6.77 -15.25 4.99
C PRO A 185 -7.54 -14.31 4.05
N ARG A 186 -8.63 -13.72 4.54
CA ARG A 186 -9.42 -12.77 3.75
C ARG A 186 -8.58 -11.57 3.37
N PRO A 187 -8.52 -11.18 2.08
CA PRO A 187 -7.75 -10.02 1.65
C PRO A 187 -8.37 -8.70 2.11
N ILE A 188 -7.52 -7.69 2.30
CA ILE A 188 -7.94 -6.30 2.36
C ILE A 188 -7.83 -5.68 0.96
N TYR A 189 -8.82 -4.85 0.58
CA TYR A 189 -8.86 -4.19 -0.73
C TYR A 189 -8.51 -2.71 -0.56
N ARG A 190 -7.41 -2.27 -1.17
CA ARG A 190 -7.00 -0.87 -1.21
C ARG A 190 -7.43 -0.27 -2.55
N PHE A 191 -8.47 0.57 -2.55
CA PHE A 191 -8.89 1.29 -3.75
C PHE A 191 -7.90 2.40 -4.07
N MET A 192 -7.15 2.23 -5.15
CA MET A 192 -6.08 3.14 -5.54
C MET A 192 -6.64 4.25 -6.44
N PHE A 193 -6.49 5.49 -5.98
CA PHE A 193 -6.89 6.69 -6.72
C PHE A 193 -5.64 7.46 -7.18
N SER A 194 -5.77 8.25 -8.23
CA SER A 194 -4.75 9.19 -8.64
C SER A 194 -5.33 10.42 -9.35
N ASP A 195 -4.81 11.59 -9.01
CA ASP A 195 -5.13 12.82 -9.71
C ASP A 195 -4.14 13.10 -10.86
N LYS A 196 -2.99 12.43 -10.87
CA LYS A 196 -1.84 12.72 -11.74
C LYS A 196 -1.36 11.56 -12.59
N LEU A 197 -1.74 10.34 -12.26
CA LEU A 197 -1.31 9.13 -12.96
C LEU A 197 -2.48 8.50 -13.70
N SER A 198 -2.19 7.72 -14.75
CA SER A 198 -3.18 7.26 -15.74
C SER A 198 -4.05 6.08 -15.31
N PHE A 199 -3.79 5.47 -14.16
CA PHE A 199 -4.58 4.32 -13.71
C PHE A 199 -5.87 4.76 -12.99
N GLY A 200 -6.85 3.85 -12.98
CA GLY A 200 -8.07 3.94 -12.16
C GLY A 200 -8.84 5.25 -12.34
N PHE A 201 -9.08 5.91 -11.22
CA PHE A 201 -9.92 7.10 -11.15
C PHE A 201 -9.27 8.21 -10.30
N PRO A 202 -9.63 9.50 -10.54
CA PRO A 202 -9.35 10.57 -9.58
C PRO A 202 -10.17 10.36 -8.28
N ALA A 203 -9.71 10.98 -7.18
CA ALA A 203 -10.35 10.82 -5.88
C ALA A 203 -11.64 11.64 -5.80
N GLU A 204 -12.71 11.12 -6.38
CA GLU A 204 -14.07 11.69 -6.35
C GLU A 204 -15.07 10.68 -5.82
N GLU A 205 -16.10 11.18 -5.14
CA GLU A 205 -17.11 10.38 -4.45
C GLU A 205 -17.79 9.36 -5.37
N ILE A 206 -18.16 9.77 -6.58
CA ILE A 206 -18.84 8.90 -7.54
C ILE A 206 -18.01 7.66 -7.90
N TYR A 207 -16.68 7.79 -7.99
CA TYR A 207 -15.81 6.66 -8.31
C TYR A 207 -15.56 5.78 -7.09
N LEU A 208 -15.50 6.36 -5.89
CA LEU A 208 -15.46 5.59 -4.65
C LEU A 208 -16.71 4.72 -4.50
N LEU A 209 -17.89 5.31 -4.69
CA LEU A 209 -19.17 4.59 -4.63
C LEU A 209 -19.26 3.49 -5.68
N ALA A 210 -18.71 3.70 -6.90
CA ALA A 210 -18.64 2.66 -7.92
C ALA A 210 -17.77 1.46 -7.51
N TYR A 211 -16.60 1.71 -6.90
CA TYR A 211 -15.76 0.65 -6.34
C TYR A 211 -16.46 -0.10 -5.20
N ILE A 212 -17.11 0.61 -4.30
CA ILE A 212 -17.84 0.03 -3.17
C ILE A 212 -18.99 -0.86 -3.67
N ASP A 213 -19.78 -0.37 -4.63
CA ASP A 213 -20.87 -1.15 -5.22
C ASP A 213 -20.35 -2.44 -5.87
N LEU A 214 -19.30 -2.35 -6.66
CA LEU A 214 -18.67 -3.53 -7.26
C LEU A 214 -18.13 -4.50 -6.20
N LEU A 215 -17.50 -4.00 -5.13
CA LEU A 215 -17.00 -4.84 -4.04
C LEU A 215 -18.14 -5.52 -3.28
N LYS A 216 -19.22 -4.81 -2.97
CA LYS A 216 -20.42 -5.36 -2.30
C LYS A 216 -21.06 -6.51 -3.11
N GLN A 217 -21.07 -6.41 -4.44
CA GLN A 217 -21.56 -7.49 -5.31
C GLN A 217 -20.67 -8.74 -5.30
N ILE A 218 -19.37 -8.58 -5.11
CA ILE A 218 -18.38 -9.66 -5.13
C ILE A 218 -18.16 -10.27 -3.75
N ASN A 219 -17.98 -9.41 -2.75
CA ASN A 219 -17.68 -9.79 -1.36
C ASN A 219 -18.20 -8.71 -0.39
N PRO A 220 -19.45 -8.79 0.06
CA PRO A 220 -20.06 -7.77 0.91
C PRO A 220 -19.40 -7.62 2.29
N GLU A 221 -18.69 -8.64 2.75
CA GLU A 221 -18.00 -8.66 4.04
C GLU A 221 -16.51 -8.26 3.93
N ALA A 222 -16.09 -7.76 2.78
CA ALA A 222 -14.68 -7.41 2.56
C ALA A 222 -14.28 -6.17 3.39
N VAL A 223 -13.08 -6.24 3.97
CA VAL A 223 -12.42 -5.08 4.54
C VAL A 223 -11.75 -4.30 3.41
N TRP A 224 -11.91 -2.99 3.40
CA TRP A 224 -11.36 -2.14 2.34
C TRP A 224 -10.91 -0.79 2.87
N MET A 225 -10.05 -0.12 2.12
CA MET A 225 -9.57 1.22 2.40
C MET A 225 -9.40 2.05 1.13
N ILE A 226 -9.42 3.36 1.29
CA ILE A 226 -8.97 4.28 0.26
C ILE A 226 -7.46 4.44 0.34
N ALA A 227 -6.81 4.49 -0.81
CA ALA A 227 -5.38 4.66 -0.99
C ALA A 227 -5.12 5.37 -2.33
N GLY A 228 -3.88 5.68 -2.65
CA GLY A 228 -3.59 6.22 -3.96
C GLY A 228 -2.12 6.52 -4.20
N LEU A 229 -1.83 7.10 -5.35
CA LEU A 229 -0.52 7.64 -5.70
C LEU A 229 -0.74 9.00 -6.36
N GLN A 230 0.02 10.01 -5.93
CA GLN A 230 -0.09 11.39 -6.45
C GLN A 230 -1.53 11.93 -6.34
N VAL A 231 -2.10 11.87 -5.14
CA VAL A 231 -3.50 12.16 -4.89
C VAL A 231 -3.74 12.87 -3.56
N ASN A 232 -4.81 13.63 -3.47
CA ASN A 232 -5.36 14.14 -2.22
C ASN A 232 -6.69 13.43 -1.91
N LEU A 233 -6.65 12.49 -0.98
CA LEU A 233 -7.81 11.69 -0.57
C LEU A 233 -8.79 12.44 0.35
N SER A 234 -8.45 13.62 0.87
CA SER A 234 -9.30 14.35 1.84
C SER A 234 -10.73 14.59 1.34
N ARG A 235 -10.92 14.67 0.02
CA ARG A 235 -12.22 14.90 -0.63
C ARG A 235 -13.21 13.73 -0.48
N ILE A 236 -12.71 12.52 -0.24
CA ILE A 236 -13.52 11.31 -0.17
C ILE A 236 -13.47 10.62 1.19
N ILE A 237 -12.79 11.22 2.17
CA ILE A 237 -12.68 10.65 3.54
C ILE A 237 -14.06 10.52 4.20
N SER A 238 -14.91 11.55 4.15
CA SER A 238 -16.25 11.50 4.77
C SER A 238 -17.07 10.33 4.21
N THR A 239 -17.19 10.23 2.89
CA THR A 239 -17.88 9.12 2.22
C THR A 239 -17.23 7.77 2.54
N CYS A 240 -15.88 7.71 2.60
CA CYS A 240 -15.17 6.48 2.99
C CYS A 240 -15.57 6.02 4.40
N LEU A 241 -15.64 6.93 5.37
CA LEU A 241 -16.00 6.63 6.75
C LEU A 241 -17.47 6.19 6.87
N GLU A 242 -18.38 6.90 6.21
CA GLU A 242 -19.82 6.58 6.17
C GLU A 242 -20.08 5.18 5.58
N GLU A 243 -19.39 4.82 4.51
CA GLU A 243 -19.51 3.55 3.81
C GLU A 243 -18.70 2.42 4.45
N GLY A 244 -17.95 2.73 5.48
CA GLY A 244 -17.29 1.73 6.28
C GLY A 244 -15.87 1.38 5.85
N GLY A 245 -15.16 2.24 5.13
CA GLY A 245 -13.77 2.06 4.73
C GLY A 245 -12.76 2.47 5.79
N HIS A 246 -11.50 2.16 5.49
CA HIS A 246 -10.31 2.58 6.20
C HIS A 246 -9.49 3.52 5.32
N ILE A 247 -8.40 4.09 5.83
CA ILE A 247 -7.67 5.15 5.12
C ILE A 247 -6.19 4.84 5.09
N ARG A 248 -5.57 4.94 3.91
CA ARG A 248 -4.13 5.00 3.75
C ARG A 248 -3.71 6.44 3.45
N THR A 249 -2.57 6.86 4.02
CA THR A 249 -1.95 8.15 3.81
C THR A 249 -0.42 8.03 3.89
N GLY A 250 0.32 9.01 3.44
CA GLY A 250 1.77 9.05 3.55
C GLY A 250 2.45 9.63 2.32
N LEU A 251 3.78 9.71 2.39
CA LEU A 251 4.59 10.29 1.33
C LEU A 251 4.62 9.45 0.05
N GLU A 252 4.36 8.14 0.15
CA GLU A 252 4.17 7.31 -1.05
C GLU A 252 2.99 7.78 -1.90
N ASP A 253 1.89 8.17 -1.23
CA ASP A 253 0.62 8.49 -1.88
C ASP A 253 0.50 9.98 -2.25
N SER A 254 1.22 10.84 -1.54
CA SER A 254 1.15 12.29 -1.67
C SER A 254 1.69 12.79 -3.01
N TYR A 255 1.32 14.01 -3.39
CA TYR A 255 1.95 14.69 -4.52
C TYR A 255 3.45 14.79 -4.35
N PHE A 256 4.20 14.73 -5.45
CA PHE A 256 5.65 14.96 -5.43
C PHE A 256 5.97 16.35 -4.88
N TYR A 257 7.16 16.46 -4.31
CA TYR A 257 7.62 17.68 -3.66
C TYR A 257 6.73 18.13 -2.49
N SER A 258 6.14 17.14 -1.77
CA SER A 258 5.35 17.42 -0.57
C SER A 258 6.20 18.19 0.45
N GLU A 259 5.63 19.25 1.00
CA GLU A 259 6.19 20.01 2.13
C GLU A 259 5.71 19.44 3.49
N THR A 260 4.82 18.43 3.45
CA THR A 260 4.24 17.79 4.63
C THR A 260 4.78 16.36 4.75
N GLY A 261 5.42 16.04 5.87
CA GLY A 261 5.96 14.70 6.16
C GLY A 261 4.91 13.72 6.65
N ASN A 262 5.27 12.44 6.75
CA ASN A 262 4.36 11.36 7.13
C ASN A 262 3.65 11.59 8.46
N LEU A 263 4.37 12.00 9.48
CA LEU A 263 3.81 12.28 10.81
C LEU A 263 2.64 13.28 10.74
N ASP A 264 2.81 14.38 10.00
CA ASP A 264 1.78 15.39 9.87
C ASP A 264 0.62 14.94 8.97
N LEU A 265 0.89 14.15 7.94
CA LEU A 265 -0.15 13.52 7.12
C LEU A 265 -1.02 12.56 7.94
N VAL A 266 -0.40 11.73 8.79
CA VAL A 266 -1.14 10.84 9.71
C VAL A 266 -1.95 11.66 10.72
N ARG A 267 -1.37 12.69 11.34
CA ARG A 267 -2.08 13.58 12.28
C ARG A 267 -3.28 14.28 11.62
N GLN A 268 -3.12 14.76 10.40
CA GLN A 268 -4.20 15.39 9.65
C GLN A 268 -5.32 14.39 9.36
N THR A 269 -4.98 13.17 8.94
CA THR A 269 -5.95 12.10 8.69
C THR A 269 -6.66 11.70 9.98
N ALA A 270 -5.93 11.47 11.07
CA ALA A 270 -6.49 11.15 12.38
C ALA A 270 -7.47 12.25 12.86
N LYS A 271 -7.10 13.51 12.69
CA LYS A 271 -7.99 14.65 13.02
C LYS A 271 -9.28 14.65 12.20
N LEU A 272 -9.22 14.30 10.91
CA LEU A 272 -10.43 14.18 10.08
C LEU A 272 -11.32 13.04 10.55
N VAL A 273 -10.77 11.86 10.85
CA VAL A 273 -11.51 10.71 11.40
C VAL A 273 -12.24 11.10 12.69
N LEU A 274 -11.53 11.74 13.63
CA LEU A 274 -12.13 12.17 14.89
C LEU A 274 -13.18 13.26 14.71
N LYS A 275 -13.00 14.18 13.76
CA LYS A 275 -13.98 15.23 13.44
C LYS A 275 -15.30 14.66 12.92
N GLU A 276 -15.24 13.57 12.18
CA GLU A 276 -16.43 12.84 11.69
C GLU A 276 -17.03 11.90 12.76
N ASN A 277 -16.59 12.00 14.02
CA ASN A 277 -17.02 11.21 15.18
C ASN A 277 -16.74 9.70 15.08
N TYR A 278 -15.70 9.29 14.36
CA TYR A 278 -15.20 7.93 14.37
C TYR A 278 -14.03 7.75 15.33
N GLU A 279 -13.77 6.52 15.76
CA GLU A 279 -12.63 6.16 16.61
C GLU A 279 -11.47 5.70 15.73
N ILE A 280 -10.23 5.99 16.16
CA ILE A 280 -9.04 5.46 15.51
C ILE A 280 -8.82 4.06 16.07
N GLY A 281 -8.69 3.07 15.17
CA GLY A 281 -8.35 1.71 15.51
C GLY A 281 -6.85 1.57 15.78
N THR A 282 -6.50 0.88 16.82
CA THR A 282 -5.12 0.52 17.19
C THR A 282 -4.91 -0.96 17.03
#